data_fa92d942e26c3351558fd99c7c22b46c
#
_entry.id   fa92d942e26c3351558fd99c7c22b46c
#
_cell.length_a   1.000
_cell.length_b   1.000
_cell.length_c   1.000
_cell.angle_alpha   90.00
_cell.angle_beta   90.00
_cell.angle_gamma   90.00
#
_symmetry.space_group_name_H-M   'P 1'
#
loop_
_entity.id
_entity.type
_entity.pdbx_description
1 polymer ?
#
loop_
_entity_poly.entity_id
_entity_poly.type
_entity_poly.pdbx_seq_one_letter_code
_entity_poly.pdbx_strand_id
1 'polypeptide(L)'
;MNVVPTPTALSAAIVPPYDSAAVRAMVRPRPVPPIHFARGGWTAEAIPLERLIGPAVVIDVTAAAARDRDYRLTPLDVQRFESAHGTIPPGAIVLLRTGWSVRWPHRLAYLGDDIPGRTSDLHFPSYGRAAATLLVRERQVAALGVDTASIDHGPSRDFPVHRVAAEANVVGLENVAELDEVPSVGAWAAALPMEIGGGSGGPLRIVAFLPR
;
A
#
# COMPACT_ATOMS: atom_id res chain seq x y z
N MET A 1 -15.32 27.28 -27.27
CA MET A 1 -13.90 27.40 -26.96
C MET A 1 -13.66 26.73 -25.60
N ASN A 2 -13.11 25.53 -25.61
CA ASN A 2 -12.73 24.86 -24.36
C ASN A 2 -11.41 25.45 -23.87
N VAL A 3 -11.47 26.22 -22.79
CA VAL A 3 -10.28 26.70 -22.10
C VAL A 3 -9.72 25.52 -21.28
N VAL A 4 -8.61 24.95 -21.74
CA VAL A 4 -7.82 24.00 -20.97
C VAL A 4 -7.26 24.78 -19.76
N PRO A 5 -7.50 24.33 -18.51
CA PRO A 5 -6.89 24.98 -17.35
C PRO A 5 -5.36 24.88 -17.47
N THR A 6 -4.69 26.02 -17.35
CA THR A 6 -3.22 26.04 -17.23
C THR A 6 -2.83 25.21 -15.99
N PRO A 7 -1.88 24.27 -16.09
CA PRO A 7 -1.43 23.54 -14.93
C PRO A 7 -0.86 24.55 -13.93
N THR A 8 -1.52 24.67 -12.78
CA THR A 8 -0.92 25.35 -11.64
C THR A 8 0.38 24.64 -11.34
N ALA A 9 1.48 25.38 -11.33
CA ALA A 9 2.80 24.87 -11.06
C ALA A 9 2.73 23.97 -9.82
N LEU A 10 3.02 22.69 -9.97
CA LEU A 10 3.34 21.81 -8.87
C LEU A 10 4.39 22.54 -8.04
N SER A 11 4.02 22.96 -6.82
CA SER A 11 5.01 23.36 -5.83
C SER A 11 6.06 22.26 -5.84
N ALA A 12 7.27 22.61 -6.28
CA ALA A 12 8.37 21.68 -6.35
C ALA A 12 8.63 21.17 -4.94
N ALA A 13 7.93 20.10 -4.55
CA ALA A 13 8.45 19.23 -3.52
C ALA A 13 9.85 18.88 -4.02
N ILE A 14 10.88 19.27 -3.26
CA ILE A 14 12.27 19.04 -3.61
C ILE A 14 12.41 17.52 -3.72
N VAL A 15 12.23 17.01 -4.92
CA VAL A 15 12.52 15.62 -5.24
C VAL A 15 14.04 15.55 -5.23
N PRO A 16 14.65 14.77 -4.33
CA PRO A 16 16.11 14.60 -4.35
C PRO A 16 16.53 14.15 -5.76
N PRO A 17 17.74 14.47 -6.22
CA PRO A 17 18.19 14.04 -7.54
C PRO A 17 18.28 12.52 -7.56
N TYR A 18 17.32 11.87 -8.20
CA TYR A 18 17.32 10.42 -8.43
C TYR A 18 18.03 10.08 -9.73
N ASP A 19 18.75 8.95 -9.72
CA ASP A 19 19.30 8.38 -10.94
C ASP A 19 18.15 7.77 -11.77
N SER A 20 18.12 8.04 -13.07
CA SER A 20 17.13 7.47 -13.98
C SER A 20 17.20 5.93 -14.07
N ALA A 21 18.34 5.33 -13.74
CA ALA A 21 18.52 3.88 -13.64
C ALA A 21 17.91 3.28 -12.35
N ALA A 22 17.59 4.11 -11.36
CA ALA A 22 17.05 3.70 -10.06
C ALA A 22 15.52 3.75 -9.97
N VAL A 23 14.83 3.86 -11.10
CA VAL A 23 13.36 3.80 -11.16
C VAL A 23 12.92 2.35 -11.32
N ARG A 24 12.17 1.83 -10.36
CA ARG A 24 11.60 0.47 -10.37
C ARG A 24 10.09 0.53 -10.51
N ALA A 25 9.53 -0.29 -11.41
CA ALA A 25 8.09 -0.47 -11.57
C ALA A 25 7.65 -1.68 -10.74
N MET A 26 6.84 -1.43 -9.71
CA MET A 26 6.22 -2.48 -8.89
C MET A 26 4.94 -2.95 -9.58
N VAL A 27 4.91 -4.23 -10.00
CA VAL A 27 3.93 -4.73 -10.98
C VAL A 27 2.63 -5.20 -10.32
N ARG A 28 1.50 -4.76 -10.86
CA ARG A 28 0.10 -5.20 -10.65
C ARG A 28 -0.60 -4.89 -9.33
N PRO A 29 -0.30 -3.82 -8.60
CA PRO A 29 -1.09 -3.45 -7.44
C PRO A 29 -2.51 -3.03 -7.84
N ARG A 30 -3.46 -3.22 -6.92
CA ARG A 30 -4.83 -2.72 -7.02
C ARG A 30 -5.05 -1.68 -5.92
N PRO A 31 -5.36 -0.42 -6.24
CA PRO A 31 -5.80 0.52 -5.24
C PRO A 31 -7.20 0.15 -4.77
N VAL A 32 -7.42 0.29 -3.48
CA VAL A 32 -8.74 0.24 -2.86
C VAL A 32 -9.04 1.63 -2.31
N PRO A 33 -9.75 2.47 -3.08
CA PRO A 33 -10.14 3.80 -2.64
C PRO A 33 -11.04 3.77 -1.41
N PRO A 34 -11.01 4.80 -0.58
CA PRO A 34 -11.79 4.88 0.65
C PRO A 34 -13.30 4.67 0.46
N ILE A 35 -13.88 5.10 -0.65
CA ILE A 35 -15.32 4.92 -0.96
C ILE A 35 -15.78 3.46 -0.91
N HIS A 36 -14.86 2.50 -1.15
CA HIS A 36 -15.19 1.08 -1.13
C HIS A 36 -15.70 0.60 0.24
N PHE A 37 -15.22 1.18 1.34
CA PHE A 37 -15.56 0.81 2.71
C PHE A 37 -16.18 1.94 3.55
N ALA A 38 -16.14 3.18 3.09
CA ALA A 38 -16.67 4.33 3.82
C ALA A 38 -17.56 5.20 2.92
N ARG A 39 -18.81 5.44 3.35
CA ARG A 39 -19.69 6.37 2.65
C ARG A 39 -19.08 7.78 2.66
N GLY A 40 -19.00 8.41 1.48
CA GLY A 40 -18.39 9.74 1.33
C GLY A 40 -16.86 9.73 1.31
N GLY A 41 -16.22 8.56 1.29
CA GLY A 41 -14.79 8.44 1.00
C GLY A 41 -14.48 8.80 -0.46
N TRP A 42 -13.21 9.07 -0.75
CA TRP A 42 -12.77 9.41 -2.11
C TRP A 42 -12.98 8.24 -3.07
N THR A 43 -13.47 8.55 -4.26
CA THR A 43 -13.42 7.67 -5.45
C THR A 43 -12.03 7.72 -6.08
N ALA A 44 -11.74 6.81 -7.00
CA ALA A 44 -10.39 6.69 -7.59
C ALA A 44 -9.91 8.02 -8.23
N GLU A 45 -10.78 8.72 -8.94
CA GLU A 45 -10.49 9.99 -9.59
C GLU A 45 -10.44 11.19 -8.62
N ALA A 46 -10.99 11.03 -7.41
CA ALA A 46 -11.04 12.08 -6.41
C ALA A 46 -9.87 12.02 -5.41
N ILE A 47 -8.99 11.02 -5.52
CA ILE A 47 -7.84 10.91 -4.63
C ILE A 47 -6.84 12.03 -4.96
N PRO A 48 -6.52 12.91 -4.00
CA PRO A 48 -5.52 13.96 -4.23
C PRO A 48 -4.15 13.39 -4.57
N LEU A 49 -3.45 14.00 -5.53
CA LEU A 49 -2.16 13.50 -6.03
C LEU A 49 -1.09 13.40 -4.93
N GLU A 50 -1.12 14.29 -3.96
CA GLU A 50 -0.24 14.30 -2.79
C GLU A 50 -0.47 13.10 -1.84
N ARG A 51 -1.55 12.35 -2.02
CA ARG A 51 -1.79 11.06 -1.36
C ARG A 51 -1.24 9.87 -2.13
N LEU A 52 -0.91 10.09 -3.38
CA LEU A 52 -0.43 9.05 -4.31
C LEU A 52 1.08 9.12 -4.54
N ILE A 53 1.73 10.19 -4.10
CA ILE A 53 3.17 10.41 -4.23
C ILE A 53 3.73 10.83 -2.87
N GLY A 54 4.69 10.06 -2.34
CA GLY A 54 5.25 10.34 -1.01
C GLY A 54 6.46 9.48 -0.67
N PRO A 55 7.04 9.71 0.51
CA PRO A 55 8.11 8.87 1.03
C PRO A 55 7.65 7.40 1.09
N ALA A 56 8.44 6.49 0.51
CA ALA A 56 8.21 5.06 0.62
C ALA A 56 8.88 4.52 1.89
N VAL A 57 8.11 3.77 2.66
CA VAL A 57 8.57 3.08 3.87
C VAL A 57 8.27 1.59 3.72
N VAL A 58 9.30 0.73 3.72
CA VAL A 58 9.13 -0.72 3.59
C VAL A 58 9.35 -1.38 4.95
N ILE A 59 8.28 -1.90 5.55
CA ILE A 59 8.34 -2.69 6.78
C ILE A 59 8.45 -4.16 6.40
N ASP A 60 9.58 -4.79 6.69
CA ASP A 60 9.84 -6.19 6.37
C ASP A 60 9.43 -7.12 7.52
N VAL A 61 8.50 -8.02 7.24
CA VAL A 61 8.06 -9.08 8.16
C VAL A 61 8.18 -10.48 7.54
N THR A 62 9.03 -10.64 6.53
CA THR A 62 9.20 -11.90 5.80
C THR A 62 9.49 -13.08 6.72
N ALA A 63 10.36 -12.88 7.73
CA ALA A 63 10.71 -13.93 8.70
C ALA A 63 9.52 -14.34 9.59
N ALA A 64 8.62 -13.41 9.92
CA ALA A 64 7.41 -13.72 10.70
C ALA A 64 6.35 -14.38 9.82
N ALA A 65 6.12 -13.87 8.62
CA ALA A 65 5.20 -14.42 7.64
C ALA A 65 5.59 -15.84 7.18
N ALA A 66 6.87 -16.15 7.14
CA ALA A 66 7.36 -17.51 6.83
C ALA A 66 6.98 -18.54 7.91
N ARG A 67 6.83 -18.11 9.18
CA ARG A 67 6.44 -18.97 10.31
C ARG A 67 4.93 -19.03 10.52
N ASP A 68 4.22 -17.98 10.15
CA ASP A 68 2.77 -17.88 10.29
C ASP A 68 2.20 -17.26 9.01
N ARG A 69 1.52 -18.09 8.22
CA ARG A 69 0.91 -17.66 6.94
C ARG A 69 -0.21 -16.63 7.11
N ASP A 70 -0.79 -16.54 8.31
CA ASP A 70 -1.84 -15.57 8.65
C ASP A 70 -1.30 -14.44 9.54
N TYR A 71 0.02 -14.22 9.48
CA TYR A 71 0.69 -13.18 10.26
C TYR A 71 0.05 -11.81 10.05
N ARG A 72 -0.09 -11.09 11.14
CA ARG A 72 -0.63 -9.72 11.15
C ARG A 72 0.38 -8.79 11.75
N LEU A 73 0.81 -7.79 10.98
CA LEU A 73 1.69 -6.72 11.47
C LEU A 73 1.15 -6.16 12.79
N THR A 74 2.01 -6.06 13.78
CA THR A 74 1.67 -5.58 15.13
C THR A 74 2.20 -4.16 15.37
N PRO A 75 1.68 -3.41 16.36
CA PRO A 75 2.28 -2.14 16.79
C PRO A 75 3.74 -2.28 17.23
N LEU A 76 4.10 -3.42 17.81
CA LEU A 76 5.48 -3.69 18.21
C LEU A 76 6.44 -3.79 17.02
N ASP A 77 5.99 -4.34 15.88
CA ASP A 77 6.79 -4.38 14.66
C ASP A 77 7.02 -2.98 14.11
N VAL A 78 5.98 -2.13 14.13
CA VAL A 78 6.11 -0.71 13.76
C VAL A 78 7.10 0.01 14.68
N GLN A 79 7.01 -0.20 16.00
CA GLN A 79 7.93 0.40 16.97
C GLN A 79 9.38 -0.07 16.77
N ARG A 80 9.58 -1.37 16.48
CA ARG A 80 10.91 -1.92 16.16
C ARG A 80 11.47 -1.31 14.88
N PHE A 81 10.64 -1.16 13.87
CA PHE A 81 11.01 -0.48 12.63
C PHE A 81 11.44 0.97 12.92
N GLU A 82 10.65 1.72 13.65
CA GLU A 82 10.94 3.12 13.99
C GLU A 82 12.19 3.27 14.87
N SER A 83 12.44 2.32 15.75
CA SER A 83 13.66 2.31 16.56
C SER A 83 14.94 2.14 15.72
N ALA A 84 14.83 1.46 14.58
CA ALA A 84 15.97 1.23 13.69
C ALA A 84 16.13 2.32 12.62
N HIS A 85 15.03 2.92 12.16
CA HIS A 85 15.01 3.76 10.96
C HIS A 85 14.48 5.19 11.20
N GLY A 86 14.02 5.50 12.40
CA GLY A 86 13.34 6.76 12.72
C GLY A 86 11.83 6.68 12.52
N THR A 87 11.14 7.67 13.05
CA THR A 87 9.67 7.76 13.00
C THR A 87 9.17 7.84 11.57
N ILE A 88 8.12 7.07 11.26
CA ILE A 88 7.46 7.09 9.95
C ILE A 88 6.87 8.49 9.72
N PRO A 89 7.26 9.20 8.64
CA PRO A 89 6.82 10.55 8.40
C PRO A 89 5.34 10.62 7.96
N PRO A 90 4.61 11.70 8.30
CA PRO A 90 3.28 11.94 7.76
C PRO A 90 3.30 11.95 6.23
N GLY A 91 2.22 11.45 5.60
CA GLY A 91 2.13 11.33 4.15
C GLY A 91 2.95 10.18 3.55
N ALA A 92 3.60 9.33 4.36
CA ALA A 92 4.32 8.17 3.85
C ALA A 92 3.37 7.15 3.18
N ILE A 93 3.88 6.49 2.15
CA ILE A 93 3.31 5.29 1.55
C ILE A 93 4.01 4.10 2.23
N VAL A 94 3.31 3.46 3.17
CA VAL A 94 3.85 2.33 3.93
C VAL A 94 3.59 1.04 3.18
N LEU A 95 4.64 0.31 2.88
CA LEU A 95 4.63 -0.93 2.11
C LEU A 95 5.05 -2.10 3.02
N LEU A 96 4.13 -3.01 3.27
CA LEU A 96 4.38 -4.20 4.07
C LEU A 96 4.95 -5.30 3.17
N ARG A 97 6.20 -5.68 3.39
CA ARG A 97 6.87 -6.78 2.73
C ARG A 97 6.71 -8.06 3.54
N THR A 98 5.95 -8.99 3.02
CA THR A 98 5.75 -10.32 3.62
C THR A 98 6.55 -11.42 2.91
N GLY A 99 7.08 -11.11 1.72
CA GLY A 99 7.73 -12.08 0.83
C GLY A 99 6.74 -12.97 0.08
N TRP A 100 5.46 -12.58 0.07
CA TRP A 100 4.38 -13.41 -0.49
C TRP A 100 4.27 -13.30 -2.01
N SER A 101 4.69 -12.18 -2.60
CA SER A 101 4.59 -11.88 -4.04
C SER A 101 5.19 -12.95 -4.95
N VAL A 102 6.24 -13.66 -4.50
CA VAL A 102 6.87 -14.77 -5.25
C VAL A 102 5.91 -15.93 -5.52
N ARG A 103 4.81 -16.02 -4.77
CA ARG A 103 3.78 -17.07 -4.92
C ARG A 103 2.72 -16.71 -5.96
N TRP A 104 2.72 -15.48 -6.48
CA TRP A 104 1.68 -14.94 -7.37
C TRP A 104 1.25 -15.85 -8.52
N PRO A 105 2.13 -16.56 -9.25
CA PRO A 105 1.69 -17.41 -10.36
C PRO A 105 0.87 -18.62 -9.93
N HIS A 106 0.92 -18.99 -8.65
CA HIS A 106 0.28 -20.19 -8.12
C HIS A 106 -0.84 -19.81 -7.14
N ARG A 107 -2.08 -19.82 -7.65
CA ARG A 107 -3.25 -19.36 -6.88
C ARG A 107 -3.37 -20.00 -5.49
N LEU A 108 -3.26 -21.32 -5.40
CA LEU A 108 -3.34 -22.05 -4.12
C LEU A 108 -2.25 -21.59 -3.14
N ALA A 109 -1.01 -21.43 -3.62
CA ALA A 109 0.10 -20.98 -2.78
C ALA A 109 -0.07 -19.51 -2.35
N TYR A 110 -0.64 -18.67 -3.22
CA TYR A 110 -0.80 -17.25 -3.00
C TYR A 110 -2.03 -16.91 -2.14
N LEU A 111 -3.17 -17.54 -2.41
CA LEU A 111 -4.44 -17.23 -1.73
C LEU A 111 -4.78 -18.25 -0.61
N GLY A 112 -4.17 -19.45 -0.62
CA GLY A 112 -4.57 -20.53 0.27
C GLY A 112 -5.72 -21.37 -0.29
N ASP A 113 -6.35 -20.93 -1.38
CA ASP A 113 -7.49 -21.57 -2.04
C ASP A 113 -7.38 -21.44 -3.56
N ASP A 114 -7.64 -22.54 -4.30
CA ASP A 114 -7.62 -22.57 -5.77
C ASP A 114 -9.00 -22.54 -6.42
N ILE A 115 -10.08 -22.63 -5.64
CA ILE A 115 -11.45 -22.58 -6.15
C ILE A 115 -11.85 -21.15 -6.48
N PRO A 116 -12.12 -20.81 -7.76
CA PRO A 116 -12.53 -19.49 -8.15
C PRO A 116 -13.81 -19.02 -7.42
N GLY A 117 -13.76 -17.80 -6.83
CA GLY A 117 -14.88 -17.20 -6.11
C GLY A 117 -15.06 -17.69 -4.66
N ARG A 118 -14.38 -18.76 -4.24
CA ARG A 118 -14.38 -19.17 -2.84
C ARG A 118 -13.44 -18.27 -2.03
N THR A 119 -13.96 -17.69 -0.95
CA THR A 119 -13.22 -16.79 -0.05
C THR A 119 -13.19 -17.31 1.39
N SER A 120 -13.75 -18.50 1.65
CA SER A 120 -13.84 -19.10 2.99
C SER A 120 -12.49 -19.50 3.57
N ASP A 121 -11.55 -19.89 2.70
CA ASP A 121 -10.29 -20.53 3.09
C ASP A 121 -9.06 -19.73 2.62
N LEU A 122 -9.21 -18.41 2.52
CA LEU A 122 -8.09 -17.54 2.18
C LEU A 122 -7.10 -17.45 3.35
N HIS A 123 -5.82 -17.60 3.03
CA HIS A 123 -4.73 -17.59 3.99
C HIS A 123 -3.52 -16.86 3.40
N PHE A 124 -3.28 -15.65 3.89
CA PHE A 124 -2.09 -14.84 3.59
C PHE A 124 -1.88 -13.78 4.68
N PRO A 125 -0.62 -13.37 4.94
CA PRO A 125 -0.30 -12.36 5.94
C PRO A 125 -0.71 -10.97 5.48
N SER A 126 -0.93 -10.05 6.42
CA SER A 126 -1.14 -8.64 6.12
C SER A 126 -1.04 -7.75 7.37
N TYR A 127 -1.71 -6.60 7.38
CA TYR A 127 -1.78 -5.70 8.53
C TYR A 127 -2.71 -6.25 9.62
N GLY A 128 -2.32 -6.03 10.88
CA GLY A 128 -3.24 -6.12 12.00
C GLY A 128 -3.95 -4.78 12.24
N ARG A 129 -5.20 -4.82 12.70
CA ARG A 129 -6.01 -3.61 12.97
C ARG A 129 -5.28 -2.60 13.86
N ALA A 130 -4.63 -3.05 14.93
CA ALA A 130 -3.94 -2.15 15.86
C ALA A 130 -2.75 -1.44 15.22
N ALA A 131 -1.95 -2.14 14.38
CA ALA A 131 -0.86 -1.53 13.63
C ALA A 131 -1.38 -0.55 12.57
N ALA A 132 -2.44 -0.92 11.84
CA ALA A 132 -3.08 -0.02 10.88
C ALA A 132 -3.64 1.23 11.58
N THR A 133 -4.25 1.10 12.76
CA THR A 133 -4.74 2.26 13.54
C THR A 133 -3.58 3.19 13.93
N LEU A 134 -2.46 2.65 14.41
CA LEU A 134 -1.25 3.42 14.73
C LEU A 134 -0.74 4.18 13.49
N LEU A 135 -0.57 3.48 12.36
CA LEU A 135 -0.07 4.07 11.12
C LEU A 135 -0.99 5.17 10.59
N VAL A 136 -2.31 4.90 10.57
CA VAL A 136 -3.31 5.81 10.01
C VAL A 136 -3.56 7.01 10.92
N ARG A 137 -3.77 6.79 12.23
CA ARG A 137 -4.21 7.85 13.15
C ARG A 137 -3.07 8.64 13.76
N GLU A 138 -1.95 7.97 14.07
CA GLU A 138 -0.83 8.62 14.77
C GLU A 138 0.30 9.00 13.81
N ARG A 139 0.55 8.22 12.75
CA ARG A 139 1.60 8.52 11.76
C ARG A 139 1.06 9.24 10.54
N GLN A 140 -0.29 9.31 10.38
CA GLN A 140 -0.95 10.05 9.31
C GLN A 140 -0.44 9.65 7.90
N VAL A 141 -0.26 8.34 7.69
CA VAL A 141 0.23 7.81 6.41
C VAL A 141 -0.76 8.09 5.27
N ALA A 142 -0.26 8.19 4.04
CA ALA A 142 -1.09 8.43 2.85
C ALA A 142 -1.68 7.13 2.30
N ALA A 143 -0.92 6.03 2.37
CA ALA A 143 -1.36 4.74 1.87
C ALA A 143 -0.78 3.58 2.69
N LEU A 144 -1.52 2.45 2.70
CA LEU A 144 -1.07 1.15 3.20
C LEU A 144 -0.97 0.18 2.04
N GLY A 145 0.25 -0.26 1.71
CA GLY A 145 0.52 -1.22 0.64
C GLY A 145 0.97 -2.58 1.18
N VAL A 146 0.71 -3.65 0.45
CA VAL A 146 1.12 -5.01 0.83
C VAL A 146 1.36 -5.88 -0.40
N ASP A 147 2.28 -6.83 -0.31
CA ASP A 147 2.61 -7.80 -1.36
C ASP A 147 1.69 -9.04 -1.38
N THR A 148 0.54 -8.96 -0.71
CA THR A 148 -0.52 -9.98 -0.71
C THR A 148 -1.80 -9.47 -1.35
N ALA A 149 -2.81 -10.32 -1.41
CA ALA A 149 -4.08 -10.05 -2.09
C ALA A 149 -4.96 -9.00 -1.39
N SER A 150 -4.69 -8.68 -0.11
CA SER A 150 -5.48 -7.70 0.64
C SER A 150 -4.68 -7.08 1.78
N ILE A 151 -4.99 -5.82 2.13
CA ILE A 151 -4.48 -5.15 3.33
C ILE A 151 -5.06 -5.74 4.62
N ASP A 152 -6.17 -6.47 4.57
CA ASP A 152 -6.61 -7.38 5.64
C ASP A 152 -6.04 -8.78 5.40
N HIS A 153 -5.70 -9.53 6.45
CA HIS A 153 -5.18 -10.89 6.34
C HIS A 153 -6.23 -11.86 5.78
N GLY A 154 -5.79 -12.96 5.17
CA GLY A 154 -6.65 -13.90 4.42
C GLY A 154 -7.93 -14.34 5.15
N PRO A 155 -7.88 -14.79 6.42
CA PRO A 155 -9.07 -15.19 7.16
C PRO A 155 -10.04 -14.08 7.56
N SER A 156 -9.72 -12.80 7.30
CA SER A 156 -10.58 -11.65 7.67
C SER A 156 -11.95 -11.73 7.01
N ARG A 157 -13.00 -11.41 7.77
CA ARG A 157 -14.40 -11.39 7.29
C ARG A 157 -15.08 -10.03 7.45
N ASP A 158 -14.57 -9.20 8.33
CA ASP A 158 -15.10 -7.89 8.70
C ASP A 158 -14.27 -6.72 8.21
N PHE A 159 -13.15 -7.00 7.55
CA PHE A 159 -12.26 -6.02 6.90
C PHE A 159 -11.85 -4.85 7.82
N PRO A 160 -11.33 -5.12 9.03
CA PRO A 160 -11.06 -4.08 10.02
C PRO A 160 -9.97 -3.09 9.57
N VAL A 161 -9.00 -3.53 8.78
CA VAL A 161 -7.93 -2.66 8.27
C VAL A 161 -8.46 -1.74 7.19
N HIS A 162 -9.24 -2.26 6.24
CA HIS A 162 -9.91 -1.44 5.22
C HIS A 162 -10.80 -0.37 5.85
N ARG A 163 -11.57 -0.71 6.90
CA ARG A 163 -12.42 0.27 7.58
C ARG A 163 -11.61 1.37 8.23
N VAL A 164 -10.55 1.03 8.96
CA VAL A 164 -9.64 2.03 9.58
C VAL A 164 -9.03 2.95 8.51
N ALA A 165 -8.57 2.39 7.40
CA ALA A 165 -7.99 3.15 6.30
C ALA A 165 -9.03 4.06 5.62
N ALA A 166 -10.20 3.51 5.26
CA ALA A 166 -11.24 4.21 4.54
C ALA A 166 -11.85 5.38 5.34
N GLU A 167 -12.07 5.21 6.66
CA GLU A 167 -12.54 6.27 7.55
C GLU A 167 -11.60 7.49 7.62
N ALA A 168 -10.33 7.30 7.29
CA ALA A 168 -9.31 8.35 7.27
C ALA A 168 -8.89 8.78 5.85
N ASN A 169 -9.59 8.29 4.82
CA ASN A 169 -9.23 8.49 3.41
C ASN A 169 -7.77 8.05 3.10
N VAL A 170 -7.33 6.95 3.70
CA VAL A 170 -6.05 6.29 3.41
C VAL A 170 -6.26 5.24 2.34
N VAL A 171 -5.42 5.24 1.31
CA VAL A 171 -5.53 4.33 0.16
C VAL A 171 -4.95 2.97 0.50
N GLY A 172 -5.65 1.88 0.17
CA GLY A 172 -5.10 0.52 0.18
C GLY A 172 -4.43 0.20 -1.15
N LEU A 173 -3.26 -0.43 -1.12
CA LEU A 173 -2.50 -0.87 -2.30
C LEU A 173 -2.21 -2.36 -2.16
N GLU A 174 -2.89 -3.17 -2.94
CA GLU A 174 -2.81 -4.63 -2.83
C GLU A 174 -2.02 -5.25 -3.98
N ASN A 175 -1.44 -6.42 -3.78
CA ASN A 175 -0.62 -7.15 -4.75
C ASN A 175 0.62 -6.35 -5.21
N VAL A 176 1.25 -5.59 -4.31
CA VAL A 176 2.50 -4.88 -4.59
C VAL A 176 3.62 -5.91 -4.74
N ALA A 177 4.43 -5.80 -5.79
CA ALA A 177 5.55 -6.71 -6.04
C ALA A 177 6.90 -6.00 -5.90
N GLU A 178 8.00 -6.79 -5.95
CA GLU A 178 9.38 -6.30 -5.98
C GLU A 178 9.76 -5.39 -4.79
N LEU A 179 9.14 -5.62 -3.63
CA LEU A 179 9.45 -4.85 -2.41
C LEU A 179 10.84 -5.15 -1.84
N ASP A 180 11.49 -6.23 -2.27
CA ASP A 180 12.88 -6.57 -1.96
C ASP A 180 13.91 -5.65 -2.64
N GLU A 181 13.51 -4.98 -3.70
CA GLU A 181 14.33 -4.01 -4.43
C GLU A 181 14.26 -2.60 -3.82
N VAL A 182 13.36 -2.36 -2.86
CA VAL A 182 13.13 -1.05 -2.28
C VAL A 182 13.72 -1.00 -0.86
N PRO A 183 14.59 -0.03 -0.54
CA PRO A 183 15.15 0.11 0.80
C PRO A 183 14.05 0.44 1.82
N SER A 184 14.31 0.10 3.10
CA SER A 184 13.37 0.34 4.20
C SER A 184 12.94 1.80 4.32
N VAL A 185 13.86 2.73 4.04
CA VAL A 185 13.63 4.20 4.04
C VAL A 185 14.46 4.87 2.95
N GLY A 186 14.14 6.14 2.65
CA GLY A 186 14.91 6.97 1.72
C GLY A 186 14.41 6.93 0.27
N ALA A 187 13.59 5.95 -0.10
CA ALA A 187 12.91 5.94 -1.39
C ALA A 187 11.65 6.84 -1.38
N TRP A 188 11.18 7.17 -2.58
CA TRP A 188 9.86 7.76 -2.82
C TRP A 188 9.03 6.81 -3.67
N ALA A 189 7.71 6.82 -3.50
CA ALA A 189 6.80 6.07 -4.34
C ALA A 189 5.78 6.98 -5.01
N ALA A 190 5.41 6.62 -6.25
CA ALA A 190 4.25 7.15 -6.96
C ALA A 190 3.31 5.99 -7.29
N ALA A 191 2.11 6.02 -6.72
CA ALA A 191 1.08 4.98 -6.84
C ALA A 191 -0.13 5.53 -7.59
N LEU A 192 -0.07 5.54 -8.92
CA LEU A 192 -1.01 6.25 -9.79
C LEU A 192 -2.07 5.30 -10.35
N PRO A 193 -3.31 5.32 -9.82
CA PRO A 193 -4.43 4.54 -10.34
C PRO A 193 -4.95 5.09 -11.66
N MET A 194 -5.69 4.26 -12.39
CA MET A 194 -6.55 4.75 -13.45
C MET A 194 -7.65 5.65 -12.85
N GLU A 195 -7.86 6.82 -13.44
CA GLU A 195 -8.92 7.76 -13.06
C GLU A 195 -10.28 7.26 -13.60
N ILE A 196 -10.88 6.31 -12.88
CA ILE A 196 -12.20 5.76 -13.23
C ILE A 196 -13.26 6.58 -12.50
N GLY A 197 -14.11 7.30 -13.24
CA GLY A 197 -15.19 8.11 -12.67
C GLY A 197 -16.14 7.28 -11.80
N GLY A 198 -16.31 7.67 -10.54
CA GLY A 198 -17.09 6.94 -9.53
C GLY A 198 -16.47 5.59 -9.11
N GLY A 199 -15.24 5.30 -9.54
CA GLY A 199 -14.58 4.02 -9.29
C GLY A 199 -14.23 3.80 -7.84
N SER A 200 -14.54 2.61 -7.31
CA SER A 200 -14.14 2.16 -5.96
C SER A 200 -12.85 1.33 -5.96
N GLY A 201 -12.13 1.30 -7.07
CA GLY A 201 -10.89 0.59 -7.27
C GLY A 201 -10.51 0.50 -8.73
N GLY A 202 -9.28 0.11 -9.02
CA GLY A 202 -8.80 -0.07 -10.38
C GLY A 202 -7.37 -0.59 -10.41
N PRO A 203 -6.85 -0.98 -11.59
CA PRO A 203 -5.43 -1.27 -11.73
C PRO A 203 -4.62 0.02 -11.57
N LEU A 204 -3.42 -0.12 -11.02
CA LEU A 204 -2.47 0.98 -10.93
C LEU A 204 -1.06 0.53 -11.28
N ARG A 205 -0.19 1.48 -11.53
CA ARG A 205 1.25 1.27 -11.56
C ARG A 205 1.88 1.99 -10.37
N ILE A 206 2.68 1.27 -9.59
CA ILE A 206 3.55 1.87 -8.57
C ILE A 206 4.96 1.95 -9.14
N VAL A 207 5.61 3.09 -8.90
CA VAL A 207 7.00 3.33 -9.26
C VAL A 207 7.73 3.76 -8.00
N ALA A 208 8.86 3.13 -7.69
CA ALA A 208 9.75 3.57 -6.63
C ALA A 208 10.94 4.33 -7.23
N PHE A 209 11.24 5.49 -6.64
CA PHE A 209 12.43 6.29 -6.92
C PHE A 209 13.43 5.99 -5.80
N LEU A 210 14.52 5.30 -6.15
CA LEU A 210 15.50 4.87 -5.18
C LEU A 210 16.56 5.95 -4.92
N PRO A 211 17.09 6.08 -3.70
CA PRO A 211 18.20 6.97 -3.42
C PRO A 211 19.44 6.49 -4.18
N ARG A 212 20.36 7.43 -4.46
CA ARG A 212 21.67 7.14 -5.05
C ARG A 212 22.60 6.49 -4.04
#